data_1f2ca6e84f8cb125d82da46b7887f7e0
#
_entry.id   1f2ca6e84f8cb125d82da46b7887f7e0
#
_cell.length_a   1.000
_cell.length_b   1.000
_cell.length_c   1.000
_cell.angle_alpha   90.00
_cell.angle_beta   90.00
_cell.angle_gamma   90.00
#
_symmetry.space_group_name_H-M   'P 1'
#
loop_
_entity.id
_entity.type
_entity.pdbx_description
1 polymer ?
#
loop_
_entity_poly.entity_id
_entity_poly.type
_entity_poly.pdbx_seq_one_letter_code
_entity_poly.pdbx_strand_id
1 'polypeptide(L)'
;MDPSGLDTRTAERFETYLDTIGVTLRDKRQRASFATYATGLLGDGSRKSMEPMAARASADPALTSAIHHRLIHFLGSSAWKDAPVRTAAARYAVDELERHGPISTWIIDDTGFLKQGKRSPGVQRQYTGSAGKRANCQIGVSLVLANERAEIPVDFKLYIPQSWADDRKRCRAAHIPDDVGGESKWELALDMIESAVETELPRGVVLADSAYGHNGGFRERLDELGLDFAVDIKSNASVRRVGSNGRLGKPTSVKALARRHVSKFKDATWREGTKGPLRGRVLRMRVVTADSQYRKQSKPMWLLIEWPEGEENPRNYVLSNLKEKMPLEEMLNICGNRWRIERSYQDLKGQLGLDHYEGRSFVGWHHHVSVALVCYAFLAAERARSFSPCGTVTHAGRALEDAA
;
A
#
# COMPACT_ATOMS: atom_id res chain seq x y z
N MET A 1 10.07 -32.37 -3.31
CA MET A 1 9.92 -30.97 -3.76
C MET A 1 9.59 -30.15 -2.52
N ASP A 2 10.28 -29.04 -2.34
CA ASP A 2 10.00 -28.09 -1.27
C ASP A 2 8.55 -27.59 -1.42
N PRO A 3 7.73 -27.60 -0.35
CA PRO A 3 6.35 -27.15 -0.38
C PRO A 3 6.18 -25.66 -0.75
N SER A 4 7.27 -24.86 -0.77
CA SER A 4 7.25 -23.45 -1.17
C SER A 4 7.36 -23.24 -2.69
N GLY A 5 7.72 -24.26 -3.48
CA GLY A 5 7.98 -24.12 -4.93
C GLY A 5 9.27 -23.38 -5.28
N LEU A 6 10.10 -23.05 -4.29
CA LEU A 6 11.36 -22.31 -4.44
C LEU A 6 12.51 -23.25 -4.82
N ASP A 7 13.55 -22.73 -5.49
CA ASP A 7 14.82 -23.46 -5.61
C ASP A 7 15.49 -23.64 -4.23
N THR A 8 16.36 -24.65 -4.11
CA THR A 8 16.96 -25.04 -2.82
C THR A 8 17.62 -23.88 -2.08
N ARG A 9 18.38 -23.02 -2.78
CA ARG A 9 19.08 -21.90 -2.13
C ARG A 9 18.12 -20.82 -1.65
N THR A 10 17.08 -20.55 -2.43
CA THR A 10 16.03 -19.59 -2.05
C THR A 10 15.20 -20.13 -0.91
N ALA A 11 14.91 -21.44 -0.87
CA ALA A 11 14.23 -22.09 0.25
C ALA A 11 15.04 -21.99 1.55
N GLU A 12 16.34 -22.26 1.54
CA GLU A 12 17.23 -22.11 2.71
C GLU A 12 17.25 -20.64 3.21
N ARG A 13 17.28 -19.66 2.31
CA ARG A 13 17.17 -18.23 2.69
C ARG A 13 15.80 -17.90 3.28
N PHE A 14 14.74 -18.50 2.76
CA PHE A 14 13.39 -18.29 3.29
C PHE A 14 13.24 -18.86 4.70
N GLU A 15 13.77 -20.06 4.97
CA GLU A 15 13.80 -20.64 6.32
C GLU A 15 14.56 -19.73 7.29
N THR A 16 15.79 -19.31 6.93
CA THR A 16 16.59 -18.37 7.72
C THR A 16 15.84 -17.05 7.99
N TYR A 17 15.15 -16.53 6.96
CA TYR A 17 14.32 -15.34 7.08
C TYR A 17 13.16 -15.56 8.06
N LEU A 18 12.43 -16.66 7.94
CA LEU A 18 11.32 -16.97 8.86
C LEU A 18 11.79 -17.13 10.30
N ASP A 19 12.96 -17.70 10.53
CA ASP A 19 13.57 -17.79 11.86
C ASP A 19 13.89 -16.39 12.40
N THR A 20 14.48 -15.52 11.57
CA THR A 20 14.79 -14.13 11.94
C THR A 20 13.54 -13.35 12.31
N ILE A 21 12.48 -13.40 11.50
CA ILE A 21 11.21 -12.74 11.82
C ILE A 21 10.52 -13.41 13.01
N GLY A 22 10.61 -14.73 13.10
CA GLY A 22 10.03 -15.54 14.17
C GLY A 22 10.51 -15.20 15.59
N VAL A 23 11.66 -14.55 15.74
CA VAL A 23 12.16 -14.06 17.04
C VAL A 23 11.18 -13.08 17.69
N THR A 24 10.39 -12.34 16.90
CA THR A 24 9.35 -11.43 17.39
C THR A 24 8.19 -12.16 18.08
N LEU A 25 8.03 -13.45 17.81
CA LEU A 25 7.01 -14.31 18.42
C LEU A 25 7.62 -15.01 19.65
N ARG A 26 7.01 -14.86 20.81
CA ARG A 26 7.54 -15.35 22.10
C ARG A 26 7.49 -16.87 22.23
N ASP A 27 6.39 -17.46 21.76
CA ASP A 27 6.10 -18.89 21.96
C ASP A 27 6.63 -19.74 20.78
N LYS A 28 7.31 -20.86 21.11
CA LYS A 28 7.83 -21.80 20.10
C LYS A 28 6.74 -22.39 19.19
N ARG A 29 5.52 -22.60 19.74
CA ARG A 29 4.38 -23.13 18.96
C ARG A 29 3.86 -22.06 17.99
N GLN A 30 3.88 -20.77 18.41
CA GLN A 30 3.56 -19.65 17.51
C GLN A 30 4.55 -19.60 16.36
N ARG A 31 5.85 -19.72 16.61
CA ARG A 31 6.90 -19.73 15.56
C ARG A 31 6.69 -20.86 14.56
N ALA A 32 6.42 -22.07 15.05
CA ALA A 32 6.14 -23.21 14.18
C ALA A 32 4.88 -23.03 13.32
N SER A 33 3.80 -22.47 13.91
CA SER A 33 2.57 -22.16 13.16
C SER A 33 2.74 -21.02 12.17
N PHE A 34 3.52 -20.00 12.53
CA PHE A 34 3.92 -18.89 11.67
C PHE A 34 4.67 -19.40 10.43
N ALA A 35 5.73 -20.21 10.62
CA ALA A 35 6.49 -20.78 9.53
C ALA A 35 5.61 -21.66 8.63
N THR A 36 4.78 -22.54 9.20
CA THR A 36 3.83 -23.37 8.45
C THR A 36 2.86 -22.52 7.63
N TYR A 37 2.34 -21.43 8.21
CA TYR A 37 1.37 -20.57 7.52
C TYR A 37 2.04 -19.77 6.41
N ALA A 38 3.21 -19.18 6.65
CA ALA A 38 3.98 -18.43 5.67
C ALA A 38 4.39 -19.32 4.47
N THR A 39 4.91 -20.53 4.73
CA THR A 39 5.20 -21.51 3.67
C THR A 39 3.94 -21.88 2.89
N GLY A 40 2.80 -22.01 3.56
CA GLY A 40 1.51 -22.29 2.90
C GLY A 40 1.01 -21.16 2.02
N LEU A 41 1.29 -19.88 2.38
CA LEU A 41 0.97 -18.73 1.55
C LEU A 41 1.89 -18.62 0.34
N LEU A 42 3.17 -18.90 0.49
CA LEU A 42 4.16 -18.82 -0.58
C LEU A 42 4.05 -20.01 -1.56
N GLY A 43 3.77 -21.21 -1.05
CA GLY A 43 3.73 -22.44 -1.83
C GLY A 43 2.63 -22.46 -2.88
N ASP A 44 2.74 -23.39 -3.82
CA ASP A 44 1.78 -23.57 -4.93
C ASP A 44 0.35 -23.85 -4.45
N GLY A 45 -0.60 -23.50 -5.28
CA GLY A 45 -2.02 -23.74 -5.08
C GLY A 45 -2.88 -22.48 -5.20
N SER A 46 -3.91 -22.57 -6.03
CA SER A 46 -4.83 -21.46 -6.33
C SER A 46 -5.66 -21.01 -5.11
N ARG A 47 -5.79 -21.86 -4.08
CA ARG A 47 -6.53 -21.53 -2.85
C ARG A 47 -5.62 -21.54 -1.64
N LYS A 48 -5.41 -20.36 -1.05
CA LYS A 48 -4.58 -20.12 0.14
C LYS A 48 -5.45 -20.09 1.43
N SER A 49 -6.48 -20.94 1.53
CA SER A 49 -7.25 -21.11 2.76
C SER A 49 -6.61 -22.17 3.67
N MET A 50 -6.93 -22.14 4.97
CA MET A 50 -6.21 -22.91 6.00
C MET A 50 -6.26 -24.42 5.80
N GLU A 51 -7.39 -24.98 5.35
CA GLU A 51 -7.55 -26.42 5.17
C GLU A 51 -6.65 -26.96 4.03
N PRO A 52 -6.67 -26.39 2.79
CA PRO A 52 -5.74 -26.79 1.75
C PRO A 52 -4.26 -26.59 2.13
N MET A 53 -3.93 -25.54 2.89
CA MET A 53 -2.57 -25.33 3.37
C MET A 53 -2.15 -26.41 4.40
N ALA A 54 -3.04 -26.76 5.33
CA ALA A 54 -2.80 -27.81 6.29
C ALA A 54 -2.59 -29.18 5.62
N ALA A 55 -3.36 -29.47 4.57
CA ALA A 55 -3.20 -30.71 3.80
C ALA A 55 -1.86 -30.80 3.06
N ARG A 56 -1.32 -29.66 2.60
CA ARG A 56 0.00 -29.60 1.95
C ARG A 56 1.18 -29.57 2.94
N ALA A 57 0.92 -29.16 4.18
CA ALA A 57 1.98 -29.01 5.20
C ALA A 57 2.50 -30.34 5.77
N SER A 58 1.88 -31.49 5.46
CA SER A 58 2.34 -32.81 5.89
C SER A 58 2.06 -33.85 4.82
N ALA A 59 2.99 -34.77 4.63
CA ALA A 59 2.78 -35.96 3.81
C ALA A 59 1.86 -37.00 4.49
N ASP A 60 1.68 -36.90 5.81
CA ASP A 60 0.76 -37.75 6.57
C ASP A 60 -0.62 -37.12 6.67
N PRO A 61 -1.65 -37.67 5.99
CA PRO A 61 -3.01 -37.14 6.04
C PRO A 61 -3.62 -37.13 7.44
N ALA A 62 -3.18 -38.01 8.35
CA ALA A 62 -3.67 -38.06 9.72
C ALA A 62 -3.34 -36.79 10.52
N LEU A 63 -2.29 -36.06 10.14
CA LEU A 63 -1.88 -34.80 10.77
C LEU A 63 -2.65 -33.58 10.25
N THR A 64 -3.33 -33.66 9.13
CA THR A 64 -4.02 -32.51 8.48
C THR A 64 -4.95 -31.80 9.44
N SER A 65 -5.80 -32.53 10.16
CA SER A 65 -6.76 -31.94 11.11
C SER A 65 -6.04 -31.20 12.26
N ALA A 66 -4.98 -31.77 12.80
CA ALA A 66 -4.21 -31.15 13.88
C ALA A 66 -3.49 -29.87 13.39
N ILE A 67 -2.93 -29.90 12.19
CA ILE A 67 -2.30 -28.71 11.57
C ILE A 67 -3.35 -27.64 11.32
N HIS A 68 -4.50 -27.99 10.73
CA HIS A 68 -5.60 -27.07 10.46
C HIS A 68 -6.06 -26.35 11.75
N HIS A 69 -6.31 -27.09 12.84
CA HIS A 69 -6.68 -26.48 14.12
C HIS A 69 -5.61 -25.54 14.67
N ARG A 70 -4.31 -25.90 14.54
CA ARG A 70 -3.21 -25.03 14.96
C ARG A 70 -3.16 -23.73 14.16
N LEU A 71 -3.39 -23.76 12.84
CA LEU A 71 -3.41 -22.58 12.00
C LEU A 71 -4.61 -21.68 12.31
N ILE A 72 -5.80 -22.26 12.54
CA ILE A 72 -6.99 -21.50 13.00
C ILE A 72 -6.68 -20.79 14.32
N HIS A 73 -6.12 -21.52 15.30
CA HIS A 73 -5.76 -20.94 16.59
C HIS A 73 -4.70 -19.85 16.46
N PHE A 74 -3.67 -20.10 15.65
CA PHE A 74 -2.58 -19.13 15.42
C PHE A 74 -3.08 -17.80 14.88
N LEU A 75 -4.00 -17.81 13.91
CA LEU A 75 -4.55 -16.57 13.35
C LEU A 75 -5.65 -15.95 14.23
N GLY A 76 -6.59 -16.77 14.70
CA GLY A 76 -7.83 -16.25 15.30
C GLY A 76 -7.80 -15.98 16.79
N SER A 77 -6.97 -16.73 17.55
CA SER A 77 -7.05 -16.75 19.01
C SER A 77 -5.70 -16.59 19.72
N SER A 78 -4.58 -16.75 19.01
CA SER A 78 -3.25 -16.64 19.61
C SER A 78 -2.88 -15.18 19.85
N ALA A 79 -2.41 -14.88 21.07
CA ALA A 79 -2.13 -13.51 21.52
C ALA A 79 -0.72 -13.06 21.11
N TRP A 80 -0.43 -13.00 19.82
CA TRP A 80 0.80 -12.38 19.32
C TRP A 80 0.52 -11.00 18.73
N LYS A 81 1.52 -10.13 18.81
CA LYS A 81 1.42 -8.77 18.26
C LYS A 81 1.91 -8.78 16.81
N ASP A 82 1.09 -8.32 15.92
CA ASP A 82 1.34 -8.29 14.48
C ASP A 82 2.30 -7.16 14.04
N ALA A 83 2.24 -5.99 14.69
CA ALA A 83 3.10 -4.87 14.34
C ALA A 83 4.61 -5.17 14.42
N PRO A 84 5.16 -5.79 15.49
CA PRO A 84 6.58 -6.18 15.51
C PRO A 84 6.98 -7.14 14.39
N VAL A 85 6.08 -8.03 13.98
CA VAL A 85 6.31 -8.99 12.88
C VAL A 85 6.42 -8.22 11.55
N ARG A 86 5.48 -7.30 11.28
CA ARG A 86 5.53 -6.45 10.07
C ARG A 86 6.76 -5.54 10.05
N THR A 87 7.09 -4.91 11.17
CA THR A 87 8.27 -4.03 11.28
C THR A 87 9.56 -4.80 10.99
N ALA A 88 9.73 -6.00 11.53
CA ALA A 88 10.90 -6.83 11.26
C ALA A 88 11.00 -7.23 9.79
N ALA A 89 9.89 -7.63 9.18
CA ALA A 89 9.84 -7.96 7.76
C ALA A 89 10.12 -6.74 6.86
N ALA A 90 9.56 -5.59 7.19
CA ALA A 90 9.79 -4.34 6.49
C ALA A 90 11.27 -3.96 6.50
N ARG A 91 11.92 -3.99 7.68
CA ARG A 91 13.36 -3.69 7.81
C ARG A 91 14.22 -4.63 6.97
N TYR A 92 13.98 -5.94 7.06
CA TYR A 92 14.72 -6.93 6.26
C TYR A 92 14.67 -6.61 4.75
N ALA A 93 13.48 -6.29 4.24
CA ALA A 93 13.33 -6.01 2.82
C ALA A 93 13.86 -4.62 2.44
N VAL A 94 13.66 -3.59 3.29
CA VAL A 94 14.20 -2.25 3.09
C VAL A 94 15.72 -2.27 3.05
N ASP A 95 16.38 -2.96 3.99
CA ASP A 95 17.84 -3.10 4.02
C ASP A 95 18.38 -3.70 2.71
N GLU A 96 17.67 -4.66 2.13
CA GLU A 96 18.05 -5.23 0.84
C GLU A 96 17.80 -4.26 -0.33
N LEU A 97 16.65 -3.56 -0.34
CA LEU A 97 16.34 -2.61 -1.41
C LEU A 97 17.31 -1.43 -1.42
N GLU A 98 17.71 -0.91 -0.25
CA GLU A 98 18.63 0.23 -0.15
C GLU A 98 20.04 -0.06 -0.66
N ARG A 99 20.46 -1.32 -0.71
CA ARG A 99 21.70 -1.73 -1.40
C ARG A 99 21.67 -1.44 -2.90
N HIS A 100 20.48 -1.29 -3.45
CA HIS A 100 20.25 -1.11 -4.89
C HIS A 100 19.73 0.30 -5.23
N GLY A 101 19.53 1.17 -4.26
CA GLY A 101 19.08 2.54 -4.41
C GLY A 101 18.15 2.95 -3.26
N PRO A 102 18.13 4.24 -2.91
CA PRO A 102 17.36 4.71 -1.77
C PRO A 102 15.86 4.54 -1.97
N ILE A 103 15.13 4.36 -0.87
CA ILE A 103 13.67 4.47 -0.90
C ILE A 103 13.30 5.90 -1.33
N SER A 104 12.50 6.02 -2.37
CA SER A 104 12.16 7.31 -3.00
C SER A 104 10.71 7.73 -2.72
N THR A 105 9.79 6.77 -2.54
CA THR A 105 8.37 7.05 -2.37
C THR A 105 7.72 6.20 -1.28
N TRP A 106 6.74 6.81 -0.60
CA TRP A 106 5.78 6.18 0.30
C TRP A 106 4.39 6.31 -0.31
N ILE A 107 3.77 5.21 -0.66
CA ILE A 107 2.52 5.21 -1.42
C ILE A 107 1.39 4.75 -0.51
N ILE A 108 0.35 5.59 -0.40
CA ILE A 108 -0.88 5.31 0.35
C ILE A 108 -2.02 5.06 -0.63
N ASP A 109 -2.72 3.95 -0.42
CA ASP A 109 -3.97 3.66 -1.12
C ASP A 109 -4.81 2.65 -0.32
N ASP A 110 -5.98 2.30 -0.82
CA ASP A 110 -6.82 1.27 -0.22
C ASP A 110 -7.25 0.21 -1.24
N THR A 111 -7.52 -0.99 -0.74
CA THR A 111 -8.05 -2.07 -1.58
C THR A 111 -9.21 -2.79 -0.92
N GLY A 112 -10.16 -3.25 -1.73
CA GLY A 112 -11.34 -3.96 -1.27
C GLY A 112 -11.16 -5.47 -1.26
N PHE A 113 -11.75 -6.10 -0.25
CA PHE A 113 -11.85 -7.54 -0.07
C PHE A 113 -13.32 -7.92 -0.19
N LEU A 114 -13.71 -8.51 -1.32
CA LEU A 114 -15.10 -8.90 -1.56
C LEU A 114 -15.55 -9.98 -0.56
N LYS A 115 -16.74 -9.84 0.00
CA LYS A 115 -17.31 -10.77 0.98
C LYS A 115 -18.77 -11.09 0.66
N GLN A 116 -19.15 -12.35 0.86
CA GLN A 116 -20.53 -12.80 0.68
C GLN A 116 -21.42 -12.42 1.87
N GLY A 117 -20.90 -12.58 3.09
CA GLY A 117 -21.65 -12.42 4.33
C GLY A 117 -21.57 -11.01 4.94
N LYS A 118 -22.24 -10.85 6.10
CA LYS A 118 -22.31 -9.58 6.84
C LYS A 118 -21.51 -9.58 8.15
N ARG A 119 -20.76 -10.67 8.45
CA ARG A 119 -20.11 -10.87 9.76
C ARG A 119 -18.61 -10.58 9.77
N SER A 120 -17.97 -10.43 8.60
CA SER A 120 -16.55 -10.05 8.56
C SER A 120 -16.37 -8.62 9.09
N PRO A 121 -15.36 -8.34 9.94
CA PRO A 121 -15.18 -7.02 10.56
C PRO A 121 -15.07 -5.92 9.50
N GLY A 122 -15.79 -4.81 9.68
CA GLY A 122 -15.77 -3.68 8.74
C GLY A 122 -16.53 -3.91 7.42
N VAL A 123 -17.16 -5.07 7.21
CA VAL A 123 -17.88 -5.34 5.97
C VAL A 123 -19.14 -4.51 5.82
N GLN A 124 -19.28 -3.84 4.71
CA GLN A 124 -20.51 -3.16 4.28
C GLN A 124 -20.55 -2.99 2.76
N ARG A 125 -21.69 -2.54 2.23
CA ARG A 125 -21.81 -2.17 0.82
C ARG A 125 -21.22 -0.80 0.57
N GLN A 126 -20.00 -0.76 0.04
CA GLN A 126 -19.24 0.45 -0.24
C GLN A 126 -18.54 0.38 -1.60
N TYR A 127 -18.06 1.52 -2.10
CA TYR A 127 -17.29 1.54 -3.34
C TYR A 127 -15.93 0.85 -3.11
N THR A 128 -15.51 0.08 -4.09
CA THR A 128 -14.16 -0.50 -4.12
C THR A 128 -13.61 -0.52 -5.55
N GLY A 129 -12.38 -0.06 -5.71
CA GLY A 129 -11.65 -0.11 -6.98
C GLY A 129 -11.50 -1.54 -7.51
N SER A 130 -11.33 -2.52 -6.62
CA SER A 130 -11.22 -3.94 -6.98
C SER A 130 -12.41 -4.50 -7.76
N ALA A 131 -13.61 -3.90 -7.61
CA ALA A 131 -14.80 -4.29 -8.35
C ALA A 131 -15.30 -3.20 -9.32
N GLY A 132 -14.69 -2.00 -9.33
CA GLY A 132 -15.12 -0.85 -10.11
C GLY A 132 -16.53 -0.35 -9.78
N LYS A 133 -17.11 -0.79 -8.66
CA LYS A 133 -18.50 -0.49 -8.25
C LYS A 133 -18.69 -0.60 -6.74
N ARG A 134 -19.90 -0.26 -6.27
CA ARG A 134 -20.30 -0.54 -4.88
C ARG A 134 -20.60 -2.03 -4.71
N ALA A 135 -19.81 -2.68 -3.86
CA ALA A 135 -19.92 -4.09 -3.54
C ALA A 135 -19.89 -4.31 -2.02
N ASN A 136 -20.32 -5.49 -1.56
CA ASN A 136 -20.16 -5.90 -0.17
C ASN A 136 -18.71 -6.30 0.07
N CYS A 137 -17.97 -5.47 0.78
CA CYS A 137 -16.53 -5.64 0.95
C CYS A 137 -16.02 -5.06 2.27
N GLN A 138 -14.86 -5.55 2.69
CA GLN A 138 -13.98 -4.89 3.64
C GLN A 138 -13.05 -3.97 2.85
N ILE A 139 -12.52 -2.92 3.48
CA ILE A 139 -11.48 -2.07 2.89
C ILE A 139 -10.26 -2.10 3.79
N GLY A 140 -9.11 -2.37 3.21
CA GLY A 140 -7.83 -2.23 3.88
C GLY A 140 -7.06 -1.04 3.31
N VAL A 141 -6.57 -0.18 4.17
CA VAL A 141 -5.65 0.93 3.84
C VAL A 141 -4.23 0.43 4.02
N SER A 142 -3.32 0.75 3.10
CA SER A 142 -1.94 0.29 3.15
C SER A 142 -0.91 1.39 2.93
N LEU A 143 0.28 1.17 3.47
CA LEU A 143 1.50 1.93 3.21
C LEU A 143 2.48 1.03 2.46
N VAL A 144 2.95 1.51 1.31
CA VAL A 144 3.94 0.82 0.47
C VAL A 144 5.16 1.72 0.29
N LEU A 145 6.34 1.21 0.57
CA LEU A 145 7.61 1.87 0.28
C LEU A 145 8.13 1.39 -1.08
N ALA A 146 8.72 2.29 -1.87
CA ALA A 146 9.29 1.91 -3.15
C ALA A 146 10.58 2.67 -3.45
N ASN A 147 11.48 1.98 -4.16
CA ASN A 147 12.59 2.58 -4.88
C ASN A 147 12.42 2.31 -6.40
N GLU A 148 13.44 2.58 -7.23
CA GLU A 148 13.34 2.36 -8.67
C GLU A 148 13.14 0.88 -9.06
N ARG A 149 13.55 -0.07 -8.19
CA ARG A 149 13.59 -1.51 -8.50
C ARG A 149 12.40 -2.29 -7.99
N ALA A 150 11.93 -1.99 -6.77
CA ALA A 150 10.90 -2.76 -6.13
C ALA A 150 10.01 -1.90 -5.22
N GLU A 151 8.89 -2.46 -4.84
CA GLU A 151 7.95 -1.93 -3.87
C GLU A 151 7.71 -2.94 -2.74
N ILE A 152 7.51 -2.43 -1.52
CA ILE A 152 7.28 -3.24 -0.32
C ILE A 152 6.09 -2.68 0.44
N PRO A 153 4.97 -3.39 0.52
CA PRO A 153 3.92 -3.10 1.48
C PRO A 153 4.44 -3.35 2.91
N VAL A 154 4.48 -2.30 3.73
CA VAL A 154 5.04 -2.37 5.09
C VAL A 154 3.99 -2.36 6.17
N ASP A 155 2.83 -1.80 5.90
CA ASP A 155 1.71 -1.80 6.86
C ASP A 155 0.36 -1.84 6.15
N PHE A 156 -0.64 -2.37 6.90
CA PHE A 156 -2.01 -2.54 6.42
C PHE A 156 -2.98 -2.44 7.58
N LYS A 157 -3.99 -1.56 7.49
CA LYS A 157 -5.03 -1.39 8.50
C LYS A 157 -6.42 -1.60 7.94
N LEU A 158 -7.25 -2.34 8.67
CA LEU A 158 -8.64 -2.56 8.30
C LEU A 158 -9.48 -1.34 8.64
N TYR A 159 -10.12 -0.75 7.65
CA TYR A 159 -11.07 0.33 7.84
C TYR A 159 -12.36 -0.18 8.49
N ILE A 160 -12.74 0.43 9.61
CA ILE A 160 -13.99 0.15 10.32
C ILE A 160 -14.97 1.29 10.06
N PRO A 161 -15.99 1.07 9.22
CA PRO A 161 -16.98 2.11 8.90
C PRO A 161 -17.78 2.57 10.13
N GLN A 162 -18.29 3.80 10.11
CA GLN A 162 -19.09 4.37 11.19
C GLN A 162 -20.26 3.48 11.59
N SER A 163 -20.94 2.83 10.62
CA SER A 163 -22.04 1.88 10.88
C SER A 163 -21.63 0.64 11.71
N TRP A 164 -20.33 0.34 11.79
CA TRP A 164 -19.79 -0.66 12.68
C TRP A 164 -19.40 -0.03 14.02
N ALA A 165 -18.72 1.10 14.00
CA ALA A 165 -18.30 1.81 15.22
C ALA A 165 -19.49 2.13 16.15
N ASP A 166 -20.65 2.44 15.58
CA ASP A 166 -21.89 2.71 16.31
C ASP A 166 -22.55 1.43 16.89
N ASP A 167 -22.22 0.24 16.37
CA ASP A 167 -22.75 -1.05 16.83
C ASP A 167 -21.70 -1.83 17.64
N ARG A 168 -21.53 -1.44 18.90
CA ARG A 168 -20.55 -2.07 19.81
C ARG A 168 -20.79 -3.56 20.05
N LYS A 169 -22.04 -4.04 19.94
CA LYS A 169 -22.36 -5.47 20.04
C LYS A 169 -21.78 -6.24 18.84
N ARG A 170 -21.91 -5.66 17.66
CA ARG A 170 -21.35 -6.21 16.42
C ARG A 170 -19.83 -6.17 16.44
N CYS A 171 -19.23 -5.06 16.92
CA CYS A 171 -17.78 -4.94 17.08
C CYS A 171 -17.22 -6.03 18.00
N ARG A 172 -17.81 -6.22 19.19
CA ARG A 172 -17.38 -7.28 20.12
C ARG A 172 -17.51 -8.67 19.53
N ALA A 173 -18.58 -8.95 18.78
CA ALA A 173 -18.78 -10.26 18.11
C ALA A 173 -17.71 -10.52 17.01
N ALA A 174 -17.06 -9.47 16.48
CA ALA A 174 -15.98 -9.55 15.50
C ALA A 174 -14.60 -9.35 16.14
N HIS A 175 -14.52 -9.28 17.46
CA HIS A 175 -13.30 -9.04 18.25
C HIS A 175 -12.57 -7.74 17.85
N ILE A 176 -13.34 -6.70 17.49
CA ILE A 176 -12.80 -5.34 17.28
C ILE A 176 -12.61 -4.71 18.66
N PRO A 177 -11.41 -4.21 19.01
CA PRO A 177 -11.14 -3.52 20.25
C PRO A 177 -12.06 -2.31 20.46
N ASP A 178 -12.32 -1.96 21.72
CA ASP A 178 -13.27 -0.87 22.06
C ASP A 178 -12.74 0.52 21.67
N ASP A 179 -11.43 0.67 21.52
CA ASP A 179 -10.72 1.88 21.07
C ASP A 179 -10.56 1.96 19.55
N VAL A 180 -11.01 0.95 18.79
CA VAL A 180 -10.93 0.92 17.34
C VAL A 180 -12.29 1.23 16.72
N GLY A 181 -12.28 2.09 15.70
CA GLY A 181 -13.43 2.43 14.88
C GLY A 181 -13.82 3.91 14.99
N GLY A 182 -14.29 4.44 13.87
CA GLY A 182 -14.63 5.86 13.70
C GLY A 182 -13.55 6.67 12.99
N GLU A 183 -12.33 6.14 12.89
CA GLU A 183 -11.28 6.78 12.11
C GLU A 183 -11.62 6.75 10.63
N SER A 184 -11.37 7.87 9.96
CA SER A 184 -11.41 7.94 8.50
C SER A 184 -10.20 7.22 7.90
N LYS A 185 -10.26 6.89 6.59
CA LYS A 185 -9.14 6.24 5.90
C LYS A 185 -7.85 7.08 5.93
N TRP A 186 -7.97 8.42 5.87
CA TRP A 186 -6.79 9.28 5.90
C TRP A 186 -6.15 9.35 7.31
N GLU A 187 -6.93 9.18 8.38
CA GLU A 187 -6.40 9.06 9.75
C GLU A 187 -5.65 7.73 9.92
N LEU A 188 -6.22 6.62 9.43
CA LEU A 188 -5.51 5.33 9.39
C LEU A 188 -4.20 5.40 8.59
N ALA A 189 -4.19 6.16 7.50
CA ALA A 189 -3.00 6.37 6.69
C ALA A 189 -1.94 7.16 7.46
N LEU A 190 -2.32 8.22 8.19
CA LEU A 190 -1.41 8.98 9.03
C LEU A 190 -0.81 8.13 10.15
N ASP A 191 -1.62 7.33 10.82
CA ASP A 191 -1.14 6.46 11.88
C ASP A 191 -0.08 5.44 11.37
N MET A 192 -0.25 4.89 10.17
CA MET A 192 0.78 4.06 9.53
C MET A 192 2.05 4.85 9.17
N ILE A 193 1.90 6.08 8.67
CA ILE A 193 3.02 6.97 8.34
C ILE A 193 3.79 7.35 9.60
N GLU A 194 3.11 7.72 10.67
CA GLU A 194 3.70 8.06 11.96
C GLU A 194 4.47 6.87 12.54
N SER A 195 3.88 5.68 12.52
CA SER A 195 4.55 4.44 12.92
C SER A 195 5.79 4.15 12.08
N ALA A 196 5.76 4.41 10.76
CA ALA A 196 6.90 4.25 9.88
C ALA A 196 8.03 5.26 10.20
N VAL A 197 7.67 6.50 10.57
CA VAL A 197 8.63 7.52 11.06
C VAL A 197 9.23 7.12 12.40
N GLU A 198 8.40 6.68 13.37
CA GLU A 198 8.84 6.23 14.68
C GLU A 198 9.76 5.01 14.63
N THR A 199 9.51 4.12 13.70
CA THR A 199 10.35 2.94 13.44
C THR A 199 11.53 3.23 12.52
N GLU A 200 11.79 4.51 12.22
CA GLU A 200 12.94 4.98 11.45
C GLU A 200 13.08 4.31 10.06
N LEU A 201 11.97 4.02 9.40
CA LEU A 201 12.01 3.58 8.00
C LEU A 201 12.53 4.73 7.10
N PRO A 202 13.31 4.42 6.04
CA PRO A 202 13.84 5.45 5.14
C PRO A 202 12.73 6.32 4.55
N ARG A 203 12.91 7.64 4.63
CA ARG A 203 11.89 8.60 4.18
C ARG A 203 11.82 8.66 2.66
N GLY A 204 10.60 8.71 2.14
CA GLY A 204 10.28 8.94 0.73
C GLY A 204 9.23 10.02 0.56
N VAL A 205 8.98 10.44 -0.67
CA VAL A 205 7.89 11.35 -1.00
C VAL A 205 6.56 10.63 -0.83
N VAL A 206 5.65 11.18 -0.04
CA VAL A 206 4.32 10.58 0.18
C VAL A 206 3.43 10.82 -1.04
N LEU A 207 2.95 9.74 -1.63
CA LEU A 207 2.00 9.71 -2.75
C LEU A 207 0.67 9.14 -2.28
N ALA A 208 -0.42 9.80 -2.62
CA ALA A 208 -1.77 9.32 -2.29
C ALA A 208 -2.78 9.84 -3.31
N ASP A 209 -3.90 9.15 -3.43
CA ASP A 209 -4.99 9.58 -4.30
C ASP A 209 -5.81 10.73 -3.66
N SER A 210 -6.83 11.19 -4.37
CA SER A 210 -7.67 12.30 -3.93
C SER A 210 -8.60 11.97 -2.75
N ALA A 211 -8.75 10.72 -2.35
CA ALA A 211 -9.47 10.36 -1.13
C ALA A 211 -8.69 10.79 0.13
N TYR A 212 -7.38 10.78 0.03
CA TYR A 212 -6.44 11.21 1.08
C TYR A 212 -5.98 12.65 0.84
N GLY A 213 -5.40 12.92 -0.32
CA GLY A 213 -4.72 14.17 -0.63
C GLY A 213 -5.64 15.39 -0.70
N HIS A 214 -6.95 15.22 -0.89
CA HIS A 214 -7.90 16.32 -0.84
C HIS A 214 -8.11 16.85 0.58
N ASN A 215 -7.84 16.04 1.62
CA ASN A 215 -7.98 16.44 3.02
C ASN A 215 -6.83 17.38 3.43
N GLY A 216 -7.18 18.56 3.95
CA GLY A 216 -6.21 19.56 4.41
C GLY A 216 -5.41 19.08 5.62
N GLY A 217 -6.07 18.42 6.58
CA GLY A 217 -5.43 17.87 7.79
C GLY A 217 -4.39 16.79 7.47
N PHE A 218 -4.65 15.96 6.45
CA PHE A 218 -3.67 14.98 5.98
C PHE A 218 -2.38 15.67 5.51
N ARG A 219 -2.49 16.67 4.63
CA ARG A 219 -1.33 17.42 4.11
C ARG A 219 -0.61 18.22 5.20
N GLU A 220 -1.35 18.83 6.12
CA GLU A 220 -0.79 19.58 7.26
C GLU A 220 0.04 18.66 8.16
N ARG A 221 -0.47 17.47 8.45
CA ARG A 221 0.25 16.51 9.28
C ARG A 221 1.52 15.97 8.61
N LEU A 222 1.49 15.73 7.29
CA LEU A 222 2.69 15.37 6.54
C LEU A 222 3.77 16.47 6.61
N ASP A 223 3.37 17.75 6.49
CA ASP A 223 4.29 18.90 6.58
C ASP A 223 4.87 19.04 8.01
N GLU A 224 4.06 18.79 9.07
CA GLU A 224 4.52 18.75 10.46
C GLU A 224 5.53 17.63 10.72
N LEU A 225 5.36 16.46 10.10
CA LEU A 225 6.30 15.34 10.17
C LEU A 225 7.58 15.58 9.36
N GLY A 226 7.65 16.70 8.62
CA GLY A 226 8.76 17.04 7.74
C GLY A 226 8.88 16.10 6.55
N LEU A 227 7.75 15.59 6.04
CA LEU A 227 7.68 14.71 4.88
C LEU A 227 7.35 15.51 3.62
N ASP A 228 8.09 15.24 2.56
CA ASP A 228 7.72 15.69 1.22
C ASP A 228 6.53 14.87 0.72
N PHE A 229 5.63 15.52 -0.05
CA PHE A 229 4.47 14.85 -0.62
C PHE A 229 4.12 15.34 -2.03
N ALA A 230 3.47 14.47 -2.80
CA ALA A 230 2.79 14.80 -4.04
C ALA A 230 1.48 14.00 -4.09
N VAL A 231 0.36 14.64 -3.75
CA VAL A 231 -0.92 13.96 -3.53
C VAL A 231 -2.01 14.49 -4.46
N ASP A 232 -2.83 13.57 -4.98
CA ASP A 232 -3.94 13.97 -5.85
C ASP A 232 -5.01 14.73 -5.05
N ILE A 233 -5.66 15.67 -5.74
CA ILE A 233 -6.78 16.43 -5.20
C ILE A 233 -7.96 16.41 -6.19
N LYS A 234 -9.15 16.64 -5.69
CA LYS A 234 -10.35 16.70 -6.53
C LYS A 234 -10.32 17.93 -7.44
N SER A 235 -10.87 17.82 -8.64
CA SER A 235 -10.94 18.89 -9.65
C SER A 235 -11.67 20.16 -9.20
N ASN A 236 -12.51 20.06 -8.16
CA ASN A 236 -13.21 21.19 -7.54
C ASN A 236 -12.45 21.84 -6.38
N ALA A 237 -11.28 21.32 -6.01
CA ALA A 237 -10.44 21.91 -4.96
C ALA A 237 -10.16 23.37 -5.26
N SER A 238 -10.35 24.23 -4.25
CA SER A 238 -10.15 25.68 -4.37
C SER A 238 -8.74 26.07 -3.97
N VAL A 239 -8.08 26.85 -4.83
CA VAL A 239 -6.72 27.34 -4.60
C VAL A 239 -6.62 28.81 -5.01
N ARG A 240 -5.59 29.49 -4.50
CA ARG A 240 -5.18 30.85 -4.94
C ARG A 240 -3.85 30.74 -5.66
N ARG A 241 -3.80 31.17 -6.90
CA ARG A 241 -2.53 31.24 -7.64
C ARG A 241 -1.60 32.26 -7.01
N VAL A 242 -0.35 31.93 -6.88
CA VAL A 242 0.72 32.86 -6.48
C VAL A 242 1.23 33.55 -7.74
N GLY A 243 1.11 34.89 -7.79
CA GLY A 243 1.68 35.70 -8.87
C GLY A 243 3.18 35.86 -8.76
N SER A 244 3.84 36.33 -9.84
CA SER A 244 5.30 36.59 -9.86
C SER A 244 5.76 37.60 -8.81
N ASN A 245 4.86 38.49 -8.38
CA ASN A 245 5.07 39.48 -7.33
C ASN A 245 4.66 38.99 -5.92
N GLY A 246 4.42 37.67 -5.74
CA GLY A 246 3.95 37.08 -4.50
C GLY A 246 2.48 37.33 -4.15
N ARG A 247 1.74 38.14 -4.93
CA ARG A 247 0.31 38.39 -4.67
C ARG A 247 -0.53 37.15 -4.92
N LEU A 248 -1.50 36.92 -4.02
CA LEU A 248 -2.44 35.82 -4.15
C LEU A 248 -3.63 36.23 -5.02
N GLY A 249 -3.94 35.40 -5.99
CA GLY A 249 -5.15 35.51 -6.81
C GLY A 249 -6.44 35.23 -6.02
N LYS A 250 -7.58 35.41 -6.67
CA LYS A 250 -8.90 35.04 -6.10
C LYS A 250 -8.98 33.50 -5.97
N PRO A 251 -9.72 32.98 -4.96
CA PRO A 251 -10.03 31.56 -4.87
C PRO A 251 -10.64 31.05 -6.17
N THR A 252 -10.11 29.97 -6.70
CA THR A 252 -10.53 29.42 -8.00
C THR A 252 -10.34 27.90 -7.95
N SER A 253 -11.28 27.11 -8.50
CA SER A 253 -11.11 25.67 -8.58
C SER A 253 -9.94 25.32 -9.51
N VAL A 254 -9.23 24.24 -9.20
CA VAL A 254 -8.09 23.79 -10.02
C VAL A 254 -8.51 23.47 -11.46
N LYS A 255 -9.73 22.96 -11.67
CA LYS A 255 -10.33 22.76 -12.99
C LYS A 255 -10.50 24.08 -13.76
N ALA A 256 -10.99 25.13 -13.09
CA ALA A 256 -11.13 26.45 -13.72
C ALA A 256 -9.78 27.11 -13.99
N LEU A 257 -8.77 26.90 -13.13
CA LEU A 257 -7.40 27.34 -13.39
C LEU A 257 -6.80 26.65 -14.62
N ALA A 258 -6.99 25.35 -14.77
CA ALA A 258 -6.53 24.61 -15.95
C ALA A 258 -7.11 25.21 -17.24
N ARG A 259 -8.42 25.45 -17.27
CA ARG A 259 -9.13 26.03 -18.43
C ARG A 259 -8.65 27.45 -18.79
N ARG A 260 -8.30 28.26 -17.78
CA ARG A 260 -7.81 29.64 -18.00
C ARG A 260 -6.37 29.68 -18.50
N HIS A 261 -5.62 28.59 -18.36
CA HIS A 261 -4.19 28.55 -18.67
C HIS A 261 -3.83 27.48 -19.72
N VAL A 262 -4.76 27.15 -20.62
CA VAL A 262 -4.56 26.10 -21.65
C VAL A 262 -3.29 26.35 -22.48
N SER A 263 -2.99 27.61 -22.83
CA SER A 263 -1.79 27.97 -23.59
C SER A 263 -0.47 27.80 -22.83
N LYS A 264 -0.51 27.56 -21.51
CA LYS A 264 0.68 27.36 -20.66
C LYS A 264 1.03 25.91 -20.41
N PHE A 265 0.19 25.00 -20.88
CA PHE A 265 0.50 23.58 -20.84
C PHE A 265 1.67 23.29 -21.76
N LYS A 266 2.57 22.40 -21.32
CA LYS A 266 3.72 21.92 -22.07
C LYS A 266 3.55 20.44 -22.36
N ASP A 267 3.99 19.99 -23.51
CA ASP A 267 4.04 18.56 -23.82
C ASP A 267 5.00 17.85 -22.85
N ALA A 268 4.60 16.69 -22.40
CA ALA A 268 5.37 15.85 -21.50
C ALA A 268 5.04 14.38 -21.69
N THR A 269 6.03 13.53 -21.42
CA THR A 269 5.87 12.08 -21.27
C THR A 269 6.20 11.75 -19.82
N TRP A 270 5.30 11.09 -19.10
CA TRP A 270 5.51 10.84 -17.68
C TRP A 270 5.62 9.36 -17.30
N ARG A 271 5.46 8.46 -18.26
CA ARG A 271 5.69 7.02 -18.04
C ARG A 271 5.79 6.29 -19.38
N GLU A 272 6.71 5.32 -19.46
CA GLU A 272 6.64 4.27 -20.47
C GLU A 272 5.68 3.19 -19.98
N GLY A 273 4.60 2.94 -20.69
CA GLY A 273 3.63 1.91 -20.39
C GLY A 273 3.80 0.70 -21.30
N THR A 274 3.29 -0.47 -20.92
CA THR A 274 3.30 -1.68 -21.75
C THR A 274 2.59 -1.51 -23.10
N LYS A 275 1.72 -0.50 -23.23
CA LYS A 275 1.02 -0.11 -24.47
C LYS A 275 1.61 1.13 -25.15
N GLY A 276 2.84 1.52 -24.79
CA GLY A 276 3.51 2.72 -25.24
C GLY A 276 3.59 3.83 -24.19
N PRO A 277 4.33 4.92 -24.49
CA PRO A 277 4.53 6.01 -23.55
C PRO A 277 3.23 6.77 -23.27
N LEU A 278 2.97 7.05 -21.99
CA LEU A 278 1.87 7.92 -21.58
C LEU A 278 2.28 9.37 -21.82
N ARG A 279 1.68 9.97 -22.85
CA ARG A 279 1.94 11.33 -23.32
C ARG A 279 0.75 12.24 -23.04
N GLY A 280 1.01 13.52 -23.01
CA GLY A 280 0.01 14.54 -22.90
C GLY A 280 0.62 15.90 -22.62
N ARG A 281 -0.15 16.77 -22.02
CA ARG A 281 0.27 18.12 -21.64
C ARG A 281 0.22 18.29 -20.14
N VAL A 282 1.17 19.03 -19.61
CA VAL A 282 1.29 19.30 -18.16
C VAL A 282 1.37 20.80 -17.90
N LEU A 283 0.69 21.25 -16.85
CA LEU A 283 0.80 22.60 -16.34
C LEU A 283 1.28 22.55 -14.89
N ARG A 284 2.35 23.28 -14.58
CA ARG A 284 2.88 23.47 -13.23
C ARG A 284 2.77 24.92 -12.80
N MET A 285 2.23 25.19 -11.62
CA MET A 285 2.15 26.53 -11.07
C MET A 285 2.22 26.54 -9.54
N ARG A 286 2.63 27.68 -8.96
CA ARG A 286 2.58 27.89 -7.51
C ARG A 286 1.19 28.34 -7.08
N VAL A 287 0.69 27.67 -6.05
CA VAL A 287 -0.64 27.95 -5.47
C VAL A 287 -0.58 27.87 -3.95
N VAL A 288 -1.58 28.48 -3.32
CA VAL A 288 -1.91 28.29 -1.90
C VAL A 288 -3.32 27.73 -1.84
N THR A 289 -3.57 26.74 -0.98
CA THR A 289 -4.92 26.21 -0.78
C THR A 289 -5.85 27.30 -0.24
N ALA A 290 -7.09 27.32 -0.71
CA ALA A 290 -8.12 28.27 -0.25
C ALA A 290 -9.09 27.61 0.74
N ASP A 291 -8.68 26.55 1.41
CA ASP A 291 -9.48 25.83 2.38
C ASP A 291 -9.68 26.68 3.63
N SER A 292 -10.95 26.93 3.99
CA SER A 292 -11.29 27.83 5.09
C SER A 292 -10.99 27.24 6.47
N GLN A 293 -10.89 25.93 6.58
CA GLN A 293 -10.66 25.21 7.82
C GLN A 293 -9.19 25.24 8.26
N TYR A 294 -8.24 25.32 7.30
CA TYR A 294 -6.80 25.23 7.51
C TYR A 294 -6.08 26.55 7.20
N ARG A 295 -6.60 27.65 7.72
CA ARG A 295 -6.07 29.02 7.47
C ARG A 295 -4.65 29.28 7.96
N LYS A 296 -4.07 28.42 8.80
CA LYS A 296 -2.75 28.65 9.44
C LYS A 296 -1.55 28.38 8.52
N GLN A 297 -1.72 27.67 7.41
CA GLN A 297 -0.58 27.35 6.55
C GLN A 297 -0.80 27.70 5.09
N SER A 298 -0.49 28.94 4.82
CA SER A 298 -0.48 29.49 3.46
C SER A 298 0.88 29.32 2.76
N LYS A 299 1.61 28.25 3.02
CA LYS A 299 2.85 27.99 2.28
C LYS A 299 2.54 27.72 0.81
N PRO A 300 3.23 28.39 -0.13
CA PRO A 300 3.07 28.10 -1.54
C PRO A 300 3.48 26.64 -1.85
N MET A 301 2.60 25.91 -2.53
CA MET A 301 2.83 24.56 -3.01
C MET A 301 2.84 24.51 -4.53
N TRP A 302 3.32 23.46 -5.11
CA TRP A 302 3.15 23.16 -6.52
C TRP A 302 1.75 22.58 -6.76
N LEU A 303 1.07 23.12 -7.75
CA LEU A 303 -0.06 22.49 -8.41
C LEU A 303 0.44 21.97 -9.76
N LEU A 304 0.42 20.65 -9.92
CA LEU A 304 0.67 19.97 -11.17
C LEU A 304 -0.68 19.51 -11.74
N ILE A 305 -0.90 19.76 -13.02
CA ILE A 305 -2.14 19.36 -13.71
C ILE A 305 -1.74 18.58 -14.95
N GLU A 306 -2.21 17.34 -15.03
CA GLU A 306 -1.95 16.42 -16.15
C GLU A 306 -3.17 16.39 -17.09
N TRP A 307 -2.90 16.52 -18.35
CA TRP A 307 -3.90 16.44 -19.40
C TRP A 307 -3.47 15.39 -20.43
N PRO A 308 -3.89 14.13 -20.28
CA PRO A 308 -3.55 13.05 -21.19
C PRO A 308 -3.95 13.34 -22.63
N GLU A 309 -3.17 12.82 -23.56
CA GLU A 309 -3.49 12.92 -25.00
C GLU A 309 -4.83 12.23 -25.30
N GLY A 310 -5.65 12.85 -26.13
CA GLY A 310 -6.99 12.34 -26.47
C GLY A 310 -8.09 12.60 -25.46
N GLU A 311 -7.79 13.11 -24.27
CA GLU A 311 -8.79 13.45 -23.26
C GLU A 311 -9.33 14.88 -23.47
N GLU A 312 -10.62 15.05 -23.25
CA GLU A 312 -11.32 16.35 -23.41
C GLU A 312 -10.97 17.34 -22.30
N ASN A 313 -10.65 16.84 -21.11
CA ASN A 313 -10.35 17.61 -19.91
C ASN A 313 -9.11 17.07 -19.18
N PRO A 314 -8.41 17.92 -18.41
CA PRO A 314 -7.37 17.44 -17.49
C PRO A 314 -7.93 16.39 -16.54
N ARG A 315 -7.12 15.36 -16.27
CA ARG A 315 -7.54 14.21 -15.47
C ARG A 315 -7.02 14.27 -14.05
N ASN A 316 -5.72 14.54 -13.88
CA ASN A 316 -5.06 14.52 -12.58
C ASN A 316 -4.68 15.93 -12.13
N TYR A 317 -4.87 16.19 -10.85
CA TYR A 317 -4.53 17.45 -10.19
C TYR A 317 -3.76 17.10 -8.92
N VAL A 318 -2.47 17.42 -8.87
CA VAL A 318 -1.56 17.06 -7.78
C VAL A 318 -1.16 18.31 -7.02
N LEU A 319 -1.26 18.29 -5.68
CA LEU A 319 -0.62 19.27 -4.80
C LEU A 319 0.67 18.67 -4.23
N SER A 320 1.73 19.48 -4.19
CA SER A 320 3.03 19.03 -3.72
C SER A 320 3.80 20.14 -3.01
N ASN A 321 4.45 19.78 -1.89
CA ASN A 321 5.39 20.64 -1.17
C ASN A 321 6.85 20.45 -1.61
N LEU A 322 7.11 19.68 -2.65
CA LEU A 322 8.44 19.43 -3.20
C LEU A 322 9.21 20.72 -3.48
N LYS A 323 10.53 20.62 -3.45
CA LYS A 323 11.47 21.77 -3.58
C LYS A 323 11.14 22.66 -4.78
N GLU A 324 11.27 23.95 -4.59
CA GLU A 324 10.90 24.94 -5.62
C GLU A 324 11.70 24.79 -6.93
N LYS A 325 12.98 24.40 -6.81
CA LYS A 325 13.88 24.22 -7.96
C LYS A 325 13.83 22.82 -8.58
N MET A 326 12.94 21.93 -8.10
CA MET A 326 12.82 20.57 -8.67
C MET A 326 12.44 20.63 -10.15
N PRO A 327 13.17 19.92 -11.04
CA PRO A 327 12.79 19.80 -12.45
C PRO A 327 11.39 19.22 -12.63
N LEU A 328 10.69 19.65 -13.68
CA LEU A 328 9.33 19.14 -13.95
C LEU A 328 9.34 17.64 -14.23
N GLU A 329 10.32 17.15 -14.96
CA GLU A 329 10.47 15.74 -15.31
C GLU A 329 10.65 14.88 -14.05
N GLU A 330 11.51 15.28 -13.12
CA GLU A 330 11.71 14.60 -11.85
C GLU A 330 10.40 14.54 -11.02
N MET A 331 9.66 15.66 -10.98
CA MET A 331 8.35 15.70 -10.30
C MET A 331 7.34 14.74 -10.94
N LEU A 332 7.30 14.68 -12.28
CA LEU A 332 6.43 13.75 -13.01
C LEU A 332 6.81 12.29 -12.75
N ASN A 333 8.10 11.99 -12.72
CA ASN A 333 8.60 10.65 -12.41
C ASN A 333 8.20 10.22 -10.98
N ILE A 334 8.32 11.14 -10.00
CA ILE A 334 7.87 10.89 -8.64
C ILE A 334 6.37 10.60 -8.60
N CYS A 335 5.53 11.49 -9.16
CA CYS A 335 4.08 11.32 -9.20
C CYS A 335 3.68 10.02 -9.93
N GLY A 336 4.42 9.68 -10.97
CA GLY A 336 4.22 8.47 -11.76
C GLY A 336 4.38 7.17 -10.98
N ASN A 337 5.09 7.16 -9.84
CA ASN A 337 5.29 5.94 -9.04
C ASN A 337 4.04 5.46 -8.30
N ARG A 338 2.97 6.24 -8.20
CA ARG A 338 1.77 5.85 -7.46
C ARG A 338 1.13 4.53 -7.95
N TRP A 339 1.21 4.23 -9.25
CA TRP A 339 0.66 2.98 -9.81
C TRP A 339 1.28 1.69 -9.24
N ARG A 340 2.50 1.77 -8.67
CA ARG A 340 3.21 0.58 -8.14
C ARG A 340 2.41 -0.13 -7.05
N ILE A 341 1.61 0.60 -6.28
CA ILE A 341 0.76 -0.01 -5.26
C ILE A 341 -0.28 -0.97 -5.85
N GLU A 342 -0.76 -0.70 -7.08
CA GLU A 342 -1.71 -1.57 -7.77
C GLU A 342 -1.06 -2.93 -8.09
N ARG A 343 0.23 -2.93 -8.48
CA ARG A 343 1.01 -4.14 -8.69
C ARG A 343 1.19 -4.92 -7.39
N SER A 344 1.53 -4.24 -6.29
CA SER A 344 1.60 -4.88 -4.97
C SER A 344 0.29 -5.58 -4.61
N TYR A 345 -0.86 -4.96 -4.87
CA TYR A 345 -2.16 -5.56 -4.61
C TYR A 345 -2.44 -6.79 -5.51
N GLN A 346 -2.04 -6.74 -6.77
CA GLN A 346 -2.18 -7.88 -7.68
C GLN A 346 -1.35 -9.07 -7.18
N ASP A 347 -0.10 -8.86 -6.83
CA ASP A 347 0.79 -9.89 -6.31
C ASP A 347 0.28 -10.45 -4.96
N LEU A 348 -0.06 -9.57 -4.01
CA LEU A 348 -0.58 -9.96 -2.70
C LEU A 348 -1.87 -10.80 -2.79
N LYS A 349 -2.80 -10.41 -3.66
CA LYS A 349 -4.05 -11.17 -3.85
C LYS A 349 -3.85 -12.40 -4.71
N GLY A 350 -3.21 -12.26 -5.87
CA GLY A 350 -3.07 -13.35 -6.83
C GLY A 350 -2.10 -14.44 -6.39
N GLN A 351 -0.94 -14.05 -5.82
CA GLN A 351 0.09 -15.01 -5.46
C GLN A 351 0.03 -15.44 -3.99
N LEU A 352 -0.23 -14.49 -3.08
CA LEU A 352 -0.17 -14.73 -1.63
C LEU A 352 -1.55 -14.87 -0.96
N GLY A 353 -2.64 -14.77 -1.73
CA GLY A 353 -4.00 -14.98 -1.21
C GLY A 353 -4.42 -13.99 -0.14
N LEU A 354 -3.98 -12.73 -0.23
CA LEU A 354 -4.34 -11.68 0.73
C LEU A 354 -5.86 -11.55 0.95
N ASP A 355 -6.68 -11.83 -0.06
CA ASP A 355 -8.13 -11.78 0.00
C ASP A 355 -8.80 -13.14 0.31
N HIS A 356 -8.00 -14.21 0.49
CA HIS A 356 -8.49 -15.55 0.80
C HIS A 356 -8.82 -15.77 2.28
N TYR A 357 -8.64 -14.76 3.14
CA TYR A 357 -9.02 -14.89 4.55
C TYR A 357 -10.53 -14.96 4.72
N GLU A 358 -11.02 -16.08 5.24
CA GLU A 358 -12.44 -16.37 5.44
C GLU A 358 -12.90 -16.15 6.90
N GLY A 359 -11.96 -15.83 7.79
CA GLY A 359 -12.24 -15.61 9.21
C GLY A 359 -13.11 -14.37 9.47
N ARG A 360 -13.69 -14.33 10.68
CA ARG A 360 -14.62 -13.27 11.12
C ARG A 360 -14.08 -12.44 12.28
N SER A 361 -12.80 -12.60 12.60
CA SER A 361 -12.12 -11.89 13.68
C SER A 361 -11.28 -10.73 13.11
N PHE A 362 -11.34 -9.56 13.76
CA PHE A 362 -10.49 -8.42 13.48
C PHE A 362 -9.00 -8.78 13.66
N VAL A 363 -8.68 -9.41 14.79
CA VAL A 363 -7.31 -9.87 15.08
C VAL A 363 -6.83 -10.87 14.02
N GLY A 364 -7.67 -11.84 13.66
CA GLY A 364 -7.30 -12.84 12.66
C GLY A 364 -7.09 -12.24 11.26
N TRP A 365 -7.82 -11.18 10.90
CA TRP A 365 -7.58 -10.46 9.66
C TRP A 365 -6.18 -9.80 9.66
N HIS A 366 -5.83 -9.08 10.72
CA HIS A 366 -4.51 -8.44 10.85
C HIS A 366 -3.36 -9.46 10.91
N HIS A 367 -3.56 -10.58 11.59
CA HIS A 367 -2.59 -11.67 11.60
C HIS A 367 -2.36 -12.25 10.20
N HIS A 368 -3.44 -12.55 9.45
CA HIS A 368 -3.33 -13.04 8.08
C HIS A 368 -2.59 -12.05 7.17
N VAL A 369 -3.03 -10.80 7.18
CA VAL A 369 -2.40 -9.73 6.39
C VAL A 369 -0.92 -9.61 6.75
N SER A 370 -0.57 -9.61 8.04
CA SER A 370 0.82 -9.50 8.48
C SER A 370 1.71 -10.62 7.95
N VAL A 371 1.23 -11.88 7.96
CA VAL A 371 2.02 -12.98 7.37
C VAL A 371 2.10 -12.88 5.84
N ALA A 372 1.05 -12.39 5.17
CA ALA A 372 1.12 -12.12 3.73
C ALA A 372 2.16 -11.02 3.40
N LEU A 373 2.24 -9.96 4.23
CA LEU A 373 3.28 -8.93 4.08
C LEU A 373 4.68 -9.48 4.34
N VAL A 374 4.85 -10.39 5.31
CA VAL A 374 6.12 -11.11 5.54
C VAL A 374 6.56 -11.87 4.28
N CYS A 375 5.65 -12.62 3.68
CA CYS A 375 5.95 -13.35 2.43
C CYS A 375 6.30 -12.39 1.28
N TYR A 376 5.56 -11.29 1.15
CA TYR A 376 5.85 -10.28 0.12
C TYR A 376 7.22 -9.62 0.33
N ALA A 377 7.56 -9.27 1.56
CA ALA A 377 8.84 -8.66 1.90
C ALA A 377 10.03 -9.56 1.50
N PHE A 378 9.92 -10.88 1.74
CA PHE A 378 10.90 -11.85 1.26
C PHE A 378 11.00 -11.83 -0.28
N LEU A 379 9.88 -11.94 -0.99
CA LEU A 379 9.87 -11.93 -2.45
C LEU A 379 10.44 -10.63 -3.03
N ALA A 380 10.14 -9.48 -2.43
CA ALA A 380 10.69 -8.19 -2.85
C ALA A 380 12.22 -8.13 -2.67
N ALA A 381 12.72 -8.65 -1.55
CA ALA A 381 14.16 -8.76 -1.30
C ALA A 381 14.86 -9.69 -2.32
N GLU A 382 14.25 -10.85 -2.62
CA GLU A 382 14.79 -11.78 -3.63
C GLU A 382 14.77 -11.16 -5.05
N ARG A 383 13.70 -10.46 -5.41
CA ARG A 383 13.63 -9.72 -6.68
C ARG A 383 14.73 -8.65 -6.76
N ALA A 384 14.97 -7.90 -5.69
CA ALA A 384 16.03 -6.91 -5.65
C ALA A 384 17.43 -7.52 -5.85
N ARG A 385 17.70 -8.69 -5.25
CA ARG A 385 18.95 -9.46 -5.40
C ARG A 385 19.16 -9.96 -6.82
N SER A 386 18.09 -10.44 -7.47
CA SER A 386 18.14 -11.05 -8.80
C SER A 386 18.37 -10.03 -9.92
N PHE A 387 18.17 -8.75 -9.66
CA PHE A 387 18.35 -7.68 -10.63
C PHE A 387 19.84 -7.32 -10.79
N SER A 388 20.57 -8.05 -11.66
CA SER A 388 21.92 -7.64 -12.08
C SER A 388 21.89 -6.37 -12.94
N PRO A 389 22.75 -5.38 -12.69
CA PRO A 389 22.77 -4.13 -13.46
C PRO A 389 23.30 -4.25 -14.89
N CYS A 390 23.63 -5.43 -15.35
CA CYS A 390 24.18 -5.65 -16.70
C CYS A 390 23.65 -6.94 -17.33
N GLY A 391 22.90 -6.76 -18.40
CA GLY A 391 22.42 -7.66 -19.42
C GLY A 391 22.94 -9.11 -19.45
N THR A 392 22.46 -9.97 -18.60
CA THR A 392 22.31 -11.40 -18.89
C THR A 392 21.13 -11.93 -18.09
N VAL A 393 20.02 -12.12 -18.79
CA VAL A 393 18.86 -12.84 -18.28
C VAL A 393 19.31 -14.28 -18.05
N THR A 394 19.60 -14.67 -16.83
CA THR A 394 19.74 -16.06 -16.45
C THR A 394 18.35 -16.67 -16.26
N HIS A 395 18.16 -17.91 -16.72
CA HIS A 395 16.90 -18.64 -16.81
C HIS A 395 16.03 -18.75 -15.52
N ALA A 396 16.50 -18.29 -14.37
CA ALA A 396 15.72 -18.23 -13.13
C ALA A 396 14.65 -17.10 -13.12
N GLY A 397 14.78 -16.09 -13.98
CA GLY A 397 13.79 -15.01 -14.11
C GLY A 397 12.56 -15.35 -14.96
N ARG A 398 12.64 -16.41 -15.78
CA ARG A 398 11.53 -16.76 -16.70
C ARG A 398 10.35 -17.43 -16.01
N ALA A 399 10.56 -18.13 -14.92
CA ALA A 399 9.45 -18.76 -14.19
C ALA A 399 8.51 -17.75 -13.50
N LEU A 400 8.92 -16.47 -13.41
CA LEU A 400 8.11 -15.38 -12.83
C LEU A 400 7.53 -14.43 -13.90
N GLU A 401 8.03 -14.49 -15.15
CA GLU A 401 7.51 -13.68 -16.27
C GLU A 401 6.43 -14.40 -17.10
N ASP A 402 6.43 -15.74 -17.14
CA ASP A 402 5.43 -16.54 -17.87
C ASP A 402 4.13 -16.77 -17.09
N ALA A 403 3.98 -16.16 -15.90
CA ALA A 403 2.75 -16.13 -15.10
C ALA A 403 2.05 -14.76 -15.11
N ALA A 404 2.34 -13.89 -16.10
CA ALA A 404 1.67 -12.60 -16.28
C ALA A 404 0.69 -12.63 -17.46
#